data_a9f169ea6d131e708de9cdb05e4bbf00
#
_entry.id   a9f169ea6d131e708de9cdb05e4bbf00
#
_cell.length_a   1.000
_cell.length_b   1.000
_cell.length_c   1.000
_cell.angle_alpha   90.00
_cell.angle_beta   90.00
_cell.angle_gamma   90.00
#
_symmetry.space_group_name_H-M   'P 1'
#
loop_
_entity.id
_entity.type
_entity.pdbx_description
1 polymer ?
#
loop_
_entity_poly.entity_id
_entity_poly.type
_entity_poly.pdbx_seq_one_letter_code
_entity_poly.pdbx_strand_id
1 'polypeptide(L)'
;MLRPPNPLVTIVAALAGLNWLHARAVRWAIRRNLTRLWAGDPEPLLATYVDDVHFTFPGRSSWAGEFRGKEEVARWLRRFVRVGLRFEVHEILVVGRPWDATLCLWFTDRLTDADGGVVYENRGTIMAKLAWGKIVSYEVNEDTQKVAALDAYLAAHGVNTAAAG
;
A
#
# COMPACT_ATOMS: atom_id res chain seq x y z
N MET A 1 12.37 50.82 3.18
CA MET A 1 12.89 49.72 4.02
C MET A 1 11.80 48.67 4.20
N LEU A 2 11.94 47.48 3.61
CA LEU A 2 10.99 46.39 3.83
C LEU A 2 11.24 45.80 5.23
N ARG A 3 10.19 45.72 6.04
CA ARG A 3 10.25 45.12 7.36
C ARG A 3 10.63 43.63 7.21
N PRO A 4 11.59 43.10 7.99
CA PRO A 4 11.92 41.67 7.91
C PRO A 4 10.68 40.82 8.24
N PRO A 5 10.50 39.67 7.60
CA PRO A 5 9.34 38.82 7.86
C PRO A 5 9.35 38.34 9.32
N ASN A 6 8.15 38.19 9.88
CA ASN A 6 7.99 37.70 11.24
C ASN A 6 8.61 36.28 11.32
N PRO A 7 9.53 36.02 12.28
CA PRO A 7 10.23 34.75 12.39
C PRO A 7 9.29 33.55 12.53
N LEU A 8 8.13 33.70 13.17
CA LEU A 8 7.11 32.64 13.25
C LEU A 8 6.53 32.30 11.88
N VAL A 9 6.26 33.31 11.03
CA VAL A 9 5.75 33.09 9.67
C VAL A 9 6.80 32.34 8.83
N THR A 10 8.07 32.70 8.98
CA THR A 10 9.17 32.03 8.28
C THR A 10 9.30 30.56 8.70
N ILE A 11 9.21 30.28 10.01
CA ILE A 11 9.27 28.90 10.52
C ILE A 11 8.09 28.07 10.02
N VAL A 12 6.87 28.60 10.10
CA VAL A 12 5.67 27.91 9.62
C VAL A 12 5.75 27.64 8.12
N ALA A 13 6.22 28.59 7.31
CA ALA A 13 6.40 28.39 5.87
C ALA A 13 7.46 27.32 5.57
N ALA A 14 8.56 27.29 6.31
CA ALA A 14 9.62 26.28 6.16
C ALA A 14 9.10 24.87 6.51
N LEU A 15 8.35 24.71 7.58
CA LEU A 15 7.75 23.44 7.97
C LEU A 15 6.69 22.98 6.95
N ALA A 16 5.88 23.87 6.44
CA ALA A 16 4.91 23.57 5.38
C ALA A 16 5.61 23.10 4.09
N GLY A 17 6.71 23.76 3.71
CA GLY A 17 7.55 23.37 2.59
C GLY A 17 8.17 21.98 2.76
N LEU A 18 8.69 21.67 3.95
CA LEU A 18 9.24 20.36 4.28
C LEU A 18 8.19 19.26 4.19
N ASN A 19 7.00 19.49 4.74
CA ASN A 19 5.89 18.54 4.67
C ASN A 19 5.43 18.31 3.23
N TRP A 20 5.38 19.35 2.41
CA TRP A 20 5.03 19.23 1.01
C TRP A 20 6.05 18.41 0.21
N LEU A 21 7.35 18.67 0.41
CA LEU A 21 8.44 17.92 -0.22
C LEU A 21 8.41 16.45 0.19
N HIS A 22 8.22 16.17 1.48
CA HIS A 22 8.07 14.82 2.02
C HIS A 22 6.88 14.10 1.37
N ALA A 23 5.71 14.70 1.36
CA ALA A 23 4.52 14.10 0.76
C ALA A 23 4.70 13.82 -0.74
N ARG A 24 5.40 14.70 -1.46
CA ARG A 24 5.74 14.52 -2.88
C ARG A 24 6.69 13.33 -3.07
N ALA A 25 7.73 13.23 -2.25
CA ALA A 25 8.69 12.13 -2.30
C ALA A 25 8.04 10.77 -2.00
N VAL A 26 7.19 10.71 -0.98
CA VAL A 26 6.44 9.50 -0.63
C VAL A 26 5.53 9.06 -1.78
N ARG A 27 4.73 9.97 -2.35
CA ARG A 27 3.87 9.64 -3.50
C ARG A 27 4.66 9.11 -4.70
N TRP A 28 5.79 9.74 -5.01
CA TRP A 28 6.66 9.28 -6.08
C TRP A 28 7.23 7.89 -5.81
N ALA A 29 7.75 7.65 -4.60
CA ALA A 29 8.33 6.37 -4.20
C ALA A 29 7.30 5.24 -4.29
N ILE A 30 6.09 5.46 -3.80
CA ILE A 30 5.00 4.47 -3.86
C ILE A 30 4.68 4.12 -5.30
N ARG A 31 4.41 5.09 -6.18
CA ARG A 31 4.11 4.83 -7.59
C ARG A 31 5.22 4.04 -8.28
N ARG A 32 6.48 4.44 -8.07
CA ARG A 32 7.64 3.74 -8.61
C ARG A 32 7.72 2.29 -8.10
N ASN A 33 7.56 2.10 -6.79
CA ASN A 33 7.68 0.77 -6.19
C ASN A 33 6.54 -0.17 -6.61
N LEU A 34 5.33 0.35 -6.80
CA LEU A 34 4.23 -0.42 -7.35
C LEU A 34 4.50 -0.87 -8.79
N THR A 35 5.08 -0.01 -9.64
CA THR A 35 5.48 -0.42 -10.99
C THR A 35 6.48 -1.58 -10.95
N ARG A 36 7.42 -1.59 -10.00
CA ARG A 36 8.37 -2.69 -9.79
C ARG A 36 7.67 -3.95 -9.28
N LEU A 37 6.75 -3.79 -8.33
CA LEU A 37 5.95 -4.92 -7.82
C LEU A 37 5.20 -5.63 -8.95
N TRP A 38 4.58 -4.87 -9.88
CA TRP A 38 3.88 -5.45 -11.05
C TRP A 38 4.82 -6.11 -12.07
N ALA A 39 6.09 -5.74 -12.05
CA ALA A 39 7.13 -6.43 -12.82
C ALA A 39 7.69 -7.67 -12.11
N GLY A 40 7.12 -8.07 -10.95
CA GLY A 40 7.54 -9.23 -10.17
C GLY A 40 8.67 -8.94 -9.17
N ASP A 41 9.04 -7.67 -8.96
CA ASP A 41 10.09 -7.27 -8.03
C ASP A 41 9.51 -6.54 -6.80
N PRO A 42 9.23 -7.25 -5.70
CA PRO A 42 8.69 -6.66 -4.48
C PRO A 42 9.75 -5.93 -3.64
N GLU A 43 11.04 -6.13 -3.87
CA GLU A 43 12.11 -5.68 -2.99
C GLU A 43 12.15 -4.16 -2.79
N PRO A 44 11.94 -3.29 -3.83
CA PRO A 44 11.90 -1.85 -3.62
C PRO A 44 10.74 -1.41 -2.72
N LEU A 45 9.60 -2.11 -2.76
CA LEU A 45 8.48 -1.85 -1.86
C LEU A 45 8.81 -2.31 -0.44
N LEU A 46 9.33 -3.53 -0.28
CA LEU A 46 9.76 -4.10 1.00
C LEU A 46 10.85 -3.27 1.68
N ALA A 47 11.73 -2.63 0.91
CA ALA A 47 12.73 -1.71 1.44
C ALA A 47 12.12 -0.46 2.10
N THR A 48 10.86 -0.13 1.82
CA THR A 48 10.16 0.99 2.46
C THR A 48 9.51 0.63 3.80
N TYR A 49 9.47 -0.63 4.19
CA TYR A 49 8.93 -1.05 5.47
C TYR A 49 9.98 -1.04 6.58
N VAL A 50 9.56 -0.80 7.84
CA VAL A 50 10.38 -1.13 9.01
C VAL A 50 10.41 -2.64 9.21
N ASP A 51 11.40 -3.16 9.95
CA ASP A 51 11.58 -4.61 10.08
C ASP A 51 10.43 -5.28 10.86
N ASP A 52 9.84 -4.55 11.81
CA ASP A 52 8.71 -4.95 12.64
C ASP A 52 7.35 -4.42 12.14
N VAL A 53 7.23 -4.15 10.84
CA VAL A 53 6.00 -3.64 10.22
C VAL A 53 4.78 -4.48 10.61
N HIS A 54 3.65 -3.81 10.86
CA HIS A 54 2.37 -4.45 11.14
C HIS A 54 1.39 -4.20 9.99
N PHE A 55 0.90 -5.28 9.38
CA PHE A 55 -0.08 -5.25 8.32
C PHE A 55 -1.36 -5.97 8.75
N THR A 56 -2.51 -5.35 8.55
CA THR A 56 -3.83 -5.92 8.82
C THR A 56 -4.65 -5.98 7.53
N PHE A 57 -5.19 -7.17 7.23
CA PHE A 57 -6.16 -7.37 6.19
C PHE A 57 -7.44 -7.95 6.81
N PRO A 58 -8.58 -7.23 6.78
CA PRO A 58 -9.80 -7.64 7.47
C PRO A 58 -10.54 -8.74 6.74
N GLY A 59 -11.51 -9.37 7.43
CA GLY A 59 -12.43 -10.34 6.85
C GLY A 59 -12.17 -11.78 7.26
N ARG A 60 -12.71 -12.73 6.48
CA ARG A 60 -12.62 -14.16 6.73
C ARG A 60 -12.06 -14.95 5.54
N SER A 61 -11.52 -14.26 4.55
CA SER A 61 -10.91 -14.86 3.37
C SER A 61 -9.53 -15.45 3.72
N SER A 62 -8.95 -16.22 2.80
CA SER A 62 -7.59 -16.72 2.94
C SER A 62 -6.51 -15.60 2.89
N TRP A 63 -6.91 -14.38 2.56
CA TRP A 63 -6.07 -13.17 2.55
C TRP A 63 -6.09 -12.43 3.88
N ALA A 64 -7.12 -12.67 4.70
CA ALA A 64 -7.34 -11.98 5.96
C ALA A 64 -6.33 -12.43 7.04
N GLY A 65 -5.95 -11.48 7.88
CA GLY A 65 -5.07 -11.72 9.02
C GLY A 65 -4.33 -10.49 9.49
N GLU A 66 -3.56 -10.70 10.54
CA GLU A 66 -2.55 -9.78 11.03
C GLU A 66 -1.17 -10.35 10.72
N PHE A 67 -0.36 -9.58 10.03
CA PHE A 67 0.97 -9.97 9.58
C PHE A 67 2.01 -9.08 10.24
N ARG A 68 2.99 -9.68 10.90
CA ARG A 68 4.02 -8.96 11.67
C ARG A 68 5.41 -9.25 11.11
N GLY A 69 6.13 -8.16 10.85
CA GLY A 69 7.47 -8.20 10.28
C GLY A 69 7.50 -8.33 8.76
N LYS A 70 8.61 -7.88 8.20
CA LYS A 70 8.82 -7.83 6.74
C LYS A 70 8.62 -9.16 6.03
N GLU A 71 9.02 -10.27 6.66
CA GLU A 71 8.96 -11.58 6.00
C GLU A 71 7.54 -12.06 5.77
N GLU A 72 6.65 -11.86 6.75
CA GLU A 72 5.23 -12.20 6.59
C GLU A 72 4.57 -11.34 5.52
N VAL A 73 4.83 -10.04 5.55
CA VAL A 73 4.35 -9.12 4.53
C VAL A 73 4.90 -9.48 3.15
N ALA A 74 6.17 -9.87 3.05
CA ALA A 74 6.78 -10.31 1.80
C ALA A 74 6.11 -11.57 1.23
N ARG A 75 5.79 -12.55 2.09
CA ARG A 75 5.04 -13.75 1.66
C ARG A 75 3.66 -13.38 1.12
N TRP A 76 2.95 -12.48 1.80
CA TRP A 76 1.65 -11.99 1.38
C TRP A 76 1.73 -11.27 0.02
N LEU A 77 2.69 -10.36 -0.17
CA LEU A 77 2.91 -9.63 -1.43
C LEU A 77 3.29 -10.56 -2.58
N ARG A 78 4.16 -11.54 -2.33
CA ARG A 78 4.54 -12.54 -3.36
C ARG A 78 3.34 -13.38 -3.79
N ARG A 79 2.46 -13.75 -2.84
CA ARG A 79 1.20 -14.43 -3.15
C ARG A 79 0.31 -13.54 -4.03
N PHE A 80 0.15 -12.28 -3.68
CA PHE A 80 -0.64 -11.30 -4.41
C PHE A 80 -0.18 -11.19 -5.89
N VAL A 81 1.11 -11.06 -6.12
CA VAL A 81 1.71 -11.01 -7.46
C VAL A 81 1.55 -12.34 -8.20
N ARG A 82 1.75 -13.47 -7.52
CA ARG A 82 1.66 -14.83 -8.12
C ARG A 82 0.25 -15.12 -8.62
N VAL A 83 -0.77 -14.70 -7.92
CA VAL A 83 -2.18 -14.86 -8.34
C VAL A 83 -2.50 -13.99 -9.55
N GLY A 84 -1.68 -12.98 -9.84
CA GLY A 84 -1.91 -12.05 -10.95
C GLY A 84 -2.79 -10.87 -10.59
N LEU A 85 -3.08 -10.67 -9.31
CA LEU A 85 -3.80 -9.50 -8.83
C LEU A 85 -2.98 -8.23 -9.12
N ARG A 86 -3.68 -7.20 -9.57
CA ARG A 86 -3.11 -5.87 -9.80
C ARG A 86 -4.05 -4.82 -9.29
N PHE A 87 -3.51 -3.78 -8.66
CA PHE A 87 -4.32 -2.63 -8.29
C PHE A 87 -3.84 -1.36 -9.00
N GLU A 88 -4.82 -0.57 -9.38
CA GLU A 88 -4.65 0.75 -9.95
C GLU A 88 -4.85 1.80 -8.86
N VAL A 89 -3.85 2.65 -8.66
CA VAL A 89 -3.89 3.70 -7.65
C VAL A 89 -4.47 4.97 -8.25
N HIS A 90 -5.61 5.40 -7.71
CA HIS A 90 -6.30 6.61 -8.14
C HIS A 90 -5.76 7.84 -7.41
N GLU A 91 -5.63 7.75 -6.08
CA GLU A 91 -5.19 8.87 -5.26
C GLU A 91 -4.27 8.43 -4.13
N ILE A 92 -3.31 9.29 -3.79
CA ILE A 92 -2.42 9.12 -2.64
C ILE A 92 -2.40 10.42 -1.86
N LEU A 93 -2.96 10.40 -0.66
CA LEU A 93 -2.91 11.47 0.32
C LEU A 93 -1.82 11.16 1.34
N VAL A 94 -0.99 12.14 1.62
CA VAL A 94 0.03 12.06 2.68
C VAL A 94 -0.10 13.31 3.54
N VAL A 95 -0.37 13.11 4.82
CA VAL A 95 -0.59 14.19 5.81
C VAL A 95 0.29 13.94 7.01
N GLY A 96 0.83 15.01 7.57
CA GLY A 96 1.68 14.96 8.75
C GLY A 96 3.11 15.37 8.47
N ARG A 97 3.98 15.09 9.42
CA ARG A 97 5.40 15.45 9.40
C ARG A 97 6.23 14.26 8.96
N PRO A 98 7.48 14.45 8.48
CA PRO A 98 8.32 13.33 8.04
C PRO A 98 8.49 12.20 9.05
N TRP A 99 8.48 12.50 10.34
CA TRP A 99 8.65 11.53 11.43
C TRP A 99 7.33 10.94 11.96
N ASP A 100 6.18 11.50 11.56
CA ASP A 100 4.84 11.03 11.92
C ASP A 100 3.86 11.48 10.83
N ALA A 101 3.70 10.65 9.81
CA ALA A 101 2.78 10.91 8.72
C ALA A 101 1.75 9.78 8.59
N THR A 102 0.60 10.13 8.06
CA THR A 102 -0.44 9.20 7.64
C THR A 102 -0.55 9.25 6.14
N LEU A 103 -0.60 8.08 5.53
CA LEU A 103 -0.89 7.90 4.12
C LEU A 103 -2.27 7.27 4.00
N CYS A 104 -3.08 7.78 3.07
CA CYS A 104 -4.27 7.13 2.57
C CYS A 104 -4.11 6.94 1.05
N LEU A 105 -4.28 5.71 0.59
CA LEU A 105 -4.19 5.36 -0.82
C LEU A 105 -5.54 4.78 -1.23
N TRP A 106 -6.17 5.34 -2.26
CA TRP A 106 -7.38 4.80 -2.87
C TRP A 106 -7.04 4.04 -4.14
N PHE A 107 -7.61 2.82 -4.29
CA PHE A 107 -7.31 1.92 -5.39
C PHE A 107 -8.54 1.13 -5.88
N THR A 108 -8.42 0.60 -7.08
CA THR A 108 -9.23 -0.51 -7.61
C THR A 108 -8.29 -1.67 -7.89
N ASP A 109 -8.63 -2.87 -7.45
CA ASP A 109 -7.88 -4.08 -7.75
C ASP A 109 -8.67 -5.01 -8.67
N ARG A 110 -7.93 -5.76 -9.51
CA ARG A 110 -8.50 -6.62 -10.53
C ARG A 110 -7.70 -7.90 -10.71
N LEU A 111 -8.44 -8.95 -11.08
CA LEU A 111 -7.89 -10.16 -11.66
C LEU A 111 -8.54 -10.37 -13.02
N THR A 112 -7.73 -10.67 -14.03
CA THR A 112 -8.20 -11.04 -15.37
C THR A 112 -7.84 -12.50 -15.66
N ASP A 113 -8.70 -13.19 -16.40
CA ASP A 113 -8.42 -14.52 -16.93
C ASP A 113 -7.46 -14.48 -18.12
N ALA A 114 -7.16 -15.66 -18.69
CA ALA A 114 -6.25 -15.80 -19.83
C ALA A 114 -6.78 -15.12 -21.11
N ASP A 115 -8.10 -14.96 -21.23
CA ASP A 115 -8.76 -14.33 -22.37
C ASP A 115 -8.91 -12.81 -22.20
N GLY A 116 -8.45 -12.28 -21.06
CA GLY A 116 -8.53 -10.85 -20.70
C GLY A 116 -9.87 -10.45 -20.09
N GLY A 117 -10.74 -11.39 -19.77
CA GLY A 117 -11.99 -11.16 -19.04
C GLY A 117 -11.71 -10.76 -17.57
N VAL A 118 -12.45 -9.78 -17.06
CA VAL A 118 -12.34 -9.42 -15.65
C VAL A 118 -13.16 -10.40 -14.80
N VAL A 119 -12.47 -11.23 -14.02
CA VAL A 119 -13.07 -12.24 -13.14
C VAL A 119 -13.24 -11.76 -11.69
N TYR A 120 -12.50 -10.73 -11.33
CA TYR A 120 -12.61 -10.08 -10.04
C TYR A 120 -12.30 -8.58 -10.17
N GLU A 121 -13.12 -7.78 -9.54
CA GLU A 121 -12.89 -6.35 -9.38
C GLU A 121 -13.39 -5.89 -8.02
N ASN A 122 -12.54 -5.20 -7.30
CA ASN A 122 -12.84 -4.59 -6.02
C ASN A 122 -12.28 -3.17 -5.96
N ARG A 123 -12.60 -2.45 -4.92
CA ARG A 123 -12.06 -1.13 -4.63
C ARG A 123 -11.86 -0.98 -3.13
N GLY A 124 -10.82 -0.25 -2.78
CA GLY A 124 -10.51 -0.09 -1.37
C GLY A 124 -9.61 1.09 -1.08
N THR A 125 -9.26 1.18 0.17
CA THR A 125 -8.26 2.13 0.68
C THR A 125 -7.21 1.40 1.48
N ILE A 126 -5.98 1.90 1.43
CA ILE A 126 -4.91 1.52 2.34
C ILE A 126 -4.65 2.72 3.25
N MET A 127 -4.77 2.50 4.55
CA MET A 127 -4.35 3.47 5.57
C MET A 127 -3.01 3.03 6.14
N ALA A 128 -2.01 3.90 6.09
CA ALA A 128 -0.67 3.56 6.59
C ALA A 128 -0.11 4.64 7.51
N LYS A 129 0.66 4.22 8.50
CA LYS A 129 1.52 5.09 9.31
C LYS A 129 2.94 5.03 8.80
N LEU A 130 3.54 6.22 8.69
CA LEU A 130 4.91 6.39 8.22
C LEU A 130 5.74 7.14 9.26
N ALA A 131 6.98 6.70 9.42
CA ALA A 131 8.01 7.41 10.16
C ALA A 131 9.27 7.50 9.30
N TRP A 132 9.73 8.71 9.03
CA TRP A 132 10.93 8.98 8.21
C TRP A 132 10.90 8.32 6.81
N GLY A 133 9.70 8.29 6.19
CA GLY A 133 9.50 7.68 4.88
C GLY A 133 9.41 6.16 4.88
N LYS A 134 9.45 5.51 6.05
CA LYS A 134 9.23 4.08 6.24
C LYS A 134 7.80 3.81 6.67
N ILE A 135 7.21 2.73 6.16
CA ILE A 135 5.90 2.25 6.57
C ILE A 135 6.07 1.44 7.86
N VAL A 136 5.40 1.89 8.92
CA VAL A 136 5.41 1.28 10.26
C VAL A 136 4.24 0.31 10.41
N SER A 137 3.07 0.73 9.92
CA SER A 137 1.88 -0.13 9.89
C SER A 137 0.98 0.27 8.75
N TYR A 138 0.17 -0.67 8.27
CA TYR A 138 -0.89 -0.37 7.32
C TYR A 138 -2.04 -1.37 7.41
N GLU A 139 -3.19 -0.90 7.00
CA GLU A 139 -4.45 -1.64 6.96
C GLU A 139 -5.09 -1.46 5.59
N VAL A 140 -5.59 -2.54 5.03
CA VAL A 140 -6.40 -2.53 3.80
C VAL A 140 -7.88 -2.56 4.19
N ASN A 141 -8.67 -1.70 3.57
CA ASN A 141 -10.11 -1.64 3.75
C ASN A 141 -10.78 -1.74 2.38
N GLU A 142 -11.41 -2.88 2.12
CA GLU A 142 -12.12 -3.18 0.87
C GLU A 142 -13.33 -4.08 1.13
N ASP A 143 -14.13 -4.35 0.10
CA ASP A 143 -15.28 -5.27 0.22
C ASP A 143 -14.81 -6.70 0.44
N THR A 144 -14.85 -7.15 1.69
CA THR A 144 -14.40 -8.48 2.10
C THR A 144 -15.28 -9.63 1.57
N GLN A 145 -16.53 -9.34 1.14
CA GLN A 145 -17.39 -10.34 0.49
C GLN A 145 -16.87 -10.66 -0.91
N LYS A 146 -16.43 -9.64 -1.65
CA LYS A 146 -15.79 -9.84 -2.96
C LYS A 146 -14.48 -10.61 -2.82
N VAL A 147 -13.69 -10.33 -1.79
CA VAL A 147 -12.44 -11.09 -1.52
C VAL A 147 -12.74 -12.57 -1.22
N ALA A 148 -13.81 -12.86 -0.48
CA ALA A 148 -14.23 -14.25 -0.25
C ALA A 148 -14.72 -14.94 -1.55
N ALA A 149 -15.37 -14.20 -2.45
CA ALA A 149 -15.74 -14.71 -3.77
C ALA A 149 -14.52 -14.98 -4.66
N LEU A 150 -13.48 -14.16 -4.56
CA LEU A 150 -12.19 -14.41 -5.21
C LEU A 150 -11.57 -15.72 -4.73
N ASP A 151 -11.59 -16.01 -3.42
CA ASP A 151 -11.08 -17.28 -2.88
C ASP A 151 -11.81 -18.50 -3.50
N ALA A 152 -13.12 -18.42 -3.61
CA ALA A 152 -13.91 -19.48 -4.24
C ALA A 152 -13.56 -19.67 -5.72
N TYR A 153 -13.39 -18.58 -6.44
CA TYR A 153 -12.93 -18.61 -7.83
C TYR A 153 -11.56 -19.26 -7.98
N LEU A 154 -10.56 -18.85 -7.18
CA LEU A 154 -9.21 -19.38 -7.24
C LEU A 154 -9.16 -20.89 -6.91
N ALA A 155 -9.93 -21.31 -5.91
CA ALA A 155 -10.06 -22.73 -5.56
C ALA A 155 -10.65 -23.57 -6.69
N ALA A 156 -11.69 -23.07 -7.36
CA ALA A 156 -12.35 -23.75 -8.48
C ALA A 156 -11.42 -23.90 -9.73
N HIS A 157 -10.44 -22.99 -9.87
CA HIS A 157 -9.50 -23.01 -11.00
C HIS A 157 -8.13 -23.60 -10.64
N GLY A 158 -8.01 -24.26 -9.48
CA GLY A 158 -6.77 -24.93 -9.07
C GLY A 158 -5.60 -23.99 -8.80
N VAL A 159 -5.86 -22.71 -8.63
CA VAL A 159 -4.82 -21.74 -8.25
C VAL A 159 -4.51 -21.95 -6.77
N ASN A 160 -3.33 -22.51 -6.48
CA ASN A 160 -2.90 -22.77 -5.12
C ASN A 160 -2.75 -21.44 -4.35
N THR A 161 -3.70 -21.18 -3.48
CA THR A 161 -3.75 -19.98 -2.63
C THR A 161 -3.02 -20.17 -1.30
N ALA A 162 -2.53 -21.40 -1.01
CA ALA A 162 -1.78 -21.66 0.21
C ALA A 162 -0.51 -20.78 0.22
N ALA A 163 -0.31 -20.04 1.30
CA ALA A 163 0.97 -19.43 1.57
C ALA A 163 2.00 -20.57 1.56
N ALA A 164 2.93 -20.57 0.60
CA ALA A 164 4.07 -21.45 0.65
C ALA A 164 4.80 -21.16 1.97
N GLY A 165 4.85 -22.16 2.85
CA GLY A 165 5.53 -22.13 4.13
C GLY A 165 7.02 -21.79 4.00
#